data_bf6acb07e199b1f244a6586d3a28cf76
#
_entry.id   bf6acb07e199b1f244a6586d3a28cf76
#
_cell.length_a   1.000
_cell.length_b   1.000
_cell.length_c   1.000
_cell.angle_alpha   90.00
_cell.angle_beta   90.00
_cell.angle_gamma   90.00
#
_symmetry.space_group_name_H-M   'P 1'
#
loop_
_entity.id
_entity.type
_entity.pdbx_description
1 polymer ?
#
loop_
_entity_poly.entity_id
_entity_poly.type
_entity_poly.pdbx_seq_one_letter_code
_entity_poly.pdbx_strand_id
1 'polypeptide(L)'
;LNFSRSEIEALLRESFARGDQPLLHVSGDATLAAVLDAMQAVGSPDAWRALRPRIEHGEGLAADQVARARAFGIVLVQNPAHFMLPPTETAYMQAHALQPLADVLKGGIALALGSDGPPNPWLNMMFAIAPVSRPDQALSREQVLRAYTSGSAYAEFSEHEKGKLAPGYFADLAVLSQDVLDVALPAQALPATASLLTVVGGEIAWRDPAF
;
A
#
# COMPACT_ATOMS: atom_id res chain seq x y z
N LEU A 1 -10.67 19.64 2.42
CA LEU A 1 -10.76 18.81 3.64
C LEU A 1 -12.23 18.54 3.95
N ASN A 2 -12.58 17.28 4.17
CA ASN A 2 -13.94 16.91 4.62
C ASN A 2 -14.12 17.14 6.13
N PHE A 3 -13.01 17.20 6.87
CA PHE A 3 -12.94 17.48 8.29
C PHE A 3 -12.09 18.73 8.54
N SER A 4 -12.49 19.52 9.51
CA SER A 4 -11.64 20.59 10.02
C SER A 4 -10.43 20.02 10.77
N ARG A 5 -9.40 20.83 10.96
CA ARG A 5 -8.21 20.44 11.71
C ARG A 5 -8.56 19.96 13.13
N SER A 6 -9.48 20.65 13.81
CA SER A 6 -9.90 20.28 15.18
C SER A 6 -10.62 18.94 15.23
N GLU A 7 -11.41 18.59 14.20
CA GLU A 7 -12.05 17.27 14.10
C GLU A 7 -11.02 16.16 13.86
N ILE A 8 -10.05 16.39 12.98
CA ILE A 8 -8.94 15.45 12.76
C ILE A 8 -8.17 15.20 14.06
N GLU A 9 -7.81 16.28 14.78
CA GLU A 9 -7.12 16.17 16.07
C GLU A 9 -7.96 15.43 17.12
N ALA A 10 -9.26 15.64 17.16
CA ALA A 10 -10.17 14.96 18.10
C ALA A 10 -10.24 13.46 17.83
N LEU A 11 -10.40 13.05 16.55
CA LEU A 11 -10.42 11.66 16.15
C LEU A 11 -9.08 10.95 16.46
N LEU A 12 -7.97 11.62 16.16
CA LEU A 12 -6.64 11.09 16.45
C LEU A 12 -6.38 10.96 17.95
N ARG A 13 -6.84 11.92 18.79
CA ARG A 13 -6.74 11.81 20.25
C ARG A 13 -7.51 10.62 20.80
N GLU A 14 -8.71 10.37 20.27
CA GLU A 14 -9.52 9.23 20.69
C GLU A 14 -8.85 7.91 20.35
N SER A 15 -8.38 7.74 19.11
CA SER A 15 -7.62 6.55 18.67
C SER A 15 -6.35 6.36 19.53
N PHE A 16 -5.60 7.44 19.71
CA PHE A 16 -4.37 7.43 20.50
C PHE A 16 -4.60 7.03 21.97
N ALA A 17 -5.65 7.59 22.60
CA ALA A 17 -5.98 7.30 23.99
C ALA A 17 -6.44 5.84 24.20
N ARG A 18 -7.01 5.23 23.19
CA ARG A 18 -7.43 3.81 23.21
C ARG A 18 -6.29 2.83 22.86
N GLY A 19 -5.21 3.33 22.28
CA GLY A 19 -4.16 2.49 21.72
C GLY A 19 -4.58 1.82 20.41
N ASP A 20 -5.58 2.37 19.70
CA ASP A 20 -6.08 1.84 18.44
C ASP A 20 -5.20 2.29 17.27
N GLN A 21 -5.06 1.44 16.26
CA GLN A 21 -4.48 1.81 14.97
C GLN A 21 -5.43 2.73 14.20
N PRO A 22 -5.10 4.02 13.96
CA PRO A 22 -5.94 4.84 13.10
C PRO A 22 -5.76 4.45 11.63
N LEU A 23 -6.89 4.33 10.90
CA LEU A 23 -6.94 4.17 9.46
C LEU A 23 -7.55 5.44 8.86
N LEU A 24 -6.79 6.15 8.05
CA LEU A 24 -7.15 7.45 7.53
C LEU A 24 -7.18 7.42 6.00
N HIS A 25 -8.35 7.70 5.42
CA HIS A 25 -8.46 7.96 3.99
C HIS A 25 -7.94 9.36 3.69
N VAL A 26 -6.82 9.46 2.97
CA VAL A 26 -6.14 10.74 2.71
C VAL A 26 -5.83 10.86 1.22
N SER A 27 -6.33 11.90 0.59
CA SER A 27 -6.01 12.26 -0.79
C SER A 27 -5.58 13.72 -0.87
N GLY A 28 -4.45 13.96 -1.53
CA GLY A 28 -3.86 15.27 -1.75
C GLY A 28 -2.87 15.73 -0.66
N ASP A 29 -1.88 16.51 -1.11
CA ASP A 29 -0.75 17.01 -0.34
C ASP A 29 -1.15 17.85 0.88
N ALA A 30 -2.13 18.75 0.71
CA ALA A 30 -2.64 19.59 1.79
C ALA A 30 -3.36 18.77 2.88
N THR A 31 -4.08 17.71 2.50
CA THR A 31 -4.76 16.82 3.45
C THR A 31 -3.72 16.01 4.23
N LEU A 32 -2.70 15.50 3.54
CA LEU A 32 -1.62 14.77 4.20
C LEU A 32 -0.84 15.66 5.18
N ALA A 33 -0.53 16.89 4.78
CA ALA A 33 0.10 17.87 5.68
C ALA A 33 -0.73 18.11 6.94
N ALA A 34 -2.05 18.31 6.78
CA ALA A 34 -2.96 18.53 7.90
C ALA A 34 -3.01 17.33 8.86
N VAL A 35 -3.01 16.09 8.33
CA VAL A 35 -2.96 14.87 9.15
C VAL A 35 -1.65 14.78 9.91
N LEU A 36 -0.50 15.01 9.25
CA LEU A 36 0.82 14.98 9.91
C LEU A 36 0.94 16.05 11.01
N ASP A 37 0.37 17.23 10.78
CA ASP A 37 0.34 18.31 11.77
C ASP A 37 -0.54 17.96 12.96
N ALA A 38 -1.70 17.37 12.72
CA ALA A 38 -2.59 16.89 13.77
C ALA A 38 -1.95 15.75 14.59
N MET A 39 -1.27 14.79 13.94
CA MET A 39 -0.51 13.76 14.64
C MET A 39 0.57 14.35 15.54
N GLN A 40 1.31 15.35 15.06
CA GLN A 40 2.33 16.05 15.84
C GLN A 40 1.74 16.78 17.06
N ALA A 41 0.52 17.32 16.93
CA ALA A 41 -0.18 18.00 18.03
C ALA A 41 -0.73 17.02 19.09
N VAL A 42 -0.97 15.76 18.71
CA VAL A 42 -1.59 14.75 19.59
C VAL A 42 -0.55 13.91 20.32
N GLY A 43 0.54 13.51 19.67
CA GLY A 43 1.52 12.60 20.27
C GLY A 43 2.90 12.70 19.65
N SER A 44 3.89 12.11 20.35
CA SER A 44 5.25 12.02 19.84
C SER A 44 5.35 11.01 18.68
N PRO A 45 6.35 11.16 17.79
CA PRO A 45 6.60 10.18 16.73
C PRO A 45 6.76 8.75 17.24
N ASP A 46 7.48 8.53 18.35
CA ASP A 46 7.69 7.19 18.89
C ASP A 46 6.40 6.55 19.40
N ALA A 47 5.52 7.33 20.03
CA ALA A 47 4.24 6.83 20.49
C ALA A 47 3.32 6.46 19.30
N TRP A 48 3.31 7.25 18.24
CA TRP A 48 2.57 6.92 17.02
C TRP A 48 3.13 5.69 16.32
N ARG A 49 4.45 5.52 16.28
CA ARG A 49 5.08 4.34 15.66
C ARG A 49 4.60 3.03 16.27
N ALA A 50 4.33 3.02 17.58
CA ALA A 50 3.79 1.85 18.26
C ALA A 50 2.36 1.49 17.80
N LEU A 51 1.57 2.49 17.41
CA LEU A 51 0.20 2.32 16.88
C LEU A 51 0.16 2.03 15.38
N ARG A 52 1.27 2.24 14.67
CA ARG A 52 1.42 1.95 13.24
C ARG A 52 0.26 2.55 12.41
N PRO A 53 0.08 3.89 12.39
CA PRO A 53 -1.02 4.54 11.67
C PRO A 53 -1.02 4.14 10.20
N ARG A 54 -2.22 3.87 9.64
CA ARG A 54 -2.38 3.59 8.22
C ARG A 54 -2.96 4.79 7.51
N ILE A 55 -2.38 5.12 6.37
CA ILE A 55 -2.91 6.09 5.42
C ILE A 55 -3.29 5.32 4.16
N GLU A 56 -4.59 5.27 3.89
CA GLU A 56 -5.13 4.73 2.66
C GLU A 56 -5.00 5.81 1.57
N HIS A 57 -4.54 5.42 0.41
CA HIS A 57 -4.13 6.24 -0.74
C HIS A 57 -2.87 7.07 -0.45
N GLY A 58 -2.98 8.18 0.28
CA GLY A 58 -1.83 9.03 0.60
C GLY A 58 -1.22 9.68 -0.65
N GLU A 59 -2.03 9.94 -1.67
CA GLU A 59 -1.59 10.71 -2.82
C GLU A 59 -1.21 12.11 -2.37
N GLY A 60 -0.14 12.62 -2.97
CA GLY A 60 0.40 13.92 -2.60
C GLY A 60 1.44 13.87 -1.48
N LEU A 61 1.99 12.69 -1.19
CA LEU A 61 3.13 12.59 -0.27
C LEU A 61 4.36 13.26 -0.89
N ALA A 62 4.54 14.53 -0.58
CA ALA A 62 5.66 15.32 -1.05
C ALA A 62 6.97 14.92 -0.34
N ALA A 63 8.11 15.18 -0.97
CA ALA A 63 9.42 14.76 -0.48
C ALA A 63 9.76 15.26 0.94
N ASP A 64 9.32 16.46 1.30
CA ASP A 64 9.49 17.06 2.64
C ASP A 64 8.63 16.38 3.71
N GLN A 65 7.53 15.73 3.32
CA GLN A 65 6.64 15.01 4.21
C GLN A 65 7.09 13.56 4.47
N VAL A 66 7.92 12.99 3.57
CA VAL A 66 8.41 11.60 3.67
C VAL A 66 9.11 11.34 5.00
N ALA A 67 9.99 12.24 5.42
CA ALA A 67 10.73 12.10 6.68
C ALA A 67 9.79 12.11 7.90
N ARG A 68 8.75 12.95 7.87
CA ARG A 68 7.73 13.03 8.94
C ARG A 68 6.88 11.76 8.98
N ALA A 69 6.37 11.32 7.83
CA ALA A 69 5.56 10.10 7.73
C ALA A 69 6.33 8.87 8.25
N ARG A 70 7.61 8.75 7.86
CA ARG A 70 8.50 7.72 8.39
C ARG A 70 8.69 7.82 9.90
N ALA A 71 8.90 9.03 10.45
CA ALA A 71 9.10 9.23 11.88
C ALA A 71 7.89 8.77 12.68
N PHE A 72 6.68 9.01 12.21
CA PHE A 72 5.43 8.54 12.83
C PHE A 72 5.15 7.04 12.63
N GLY A 73 5.95 6.34 11.85
CA GLY A 73 5.75 4.91 11.56
C GLY A 73 4.52 4.63 10.69
N ILE A 74 4.16 5.57 9.85
CA ILE A 74 3.02 5.44 8.93
C ILE A 74 3.25 4.26 7.99
N VAL A 75 2.20 3.47 7.78
CA VAL A 75 2.08 2.51 6.68
C VAL A 75 1.23 3.17 5.60
N LEU A 76 1.76 3.28 4.39
CA LEU A 76 1.02 3.78 3.25
C LEU A 76 0.40 2.61 2.49
N VAL A 77 -0.91 2.67 2.23
CA VAL A 77 -1.64 1.66 1.46
C VAL A 77 -2.06 2.27 0.13
N GLN A 78 -1.42 1.84 -0.95
CA GLN A 78 -1.63 2.38 -2.30
C GLN A 78 -2.48 1.44 -3.15
N ASN A 79 -3.20 2.01 -4.11
CA ASN A 79 -4.05 1.32 -5.07
C ASN A 79 -3.62 1.68 -6.51
N PRO A 80 -2.61 1.00 -7.07
CA PRO A 80 -2.00 1.43 -8.34
C PRO A 80 -2.97 1.56 -9.51
N ALA A 81 -4.07 0.78 -9.54
CA ALA A 81 -5.08 0.86 -10.59
C ALA A 81 -5.90 2.17 -10.57
N HIS A 82 -5.89 2.92 -9.47
CA HIS A 82 -6.59 4.22 -9.39
C HIS A 82 -5.95 5.29 -10.30
N PHE A 83 -4.67 5.13 -10.65
CA PHE A 83 -3.92 6.10 -11.44
C PHE A 83 -3.72 5.65 -12.89
N MET A 84 -4.75 5.04 -13.48
CA MET A 84 -4.81 4.75 -14.93
C MET A 84 -5.01 6.03 -15.76
N LEU A 85 -4.26 7.08 -15.43
CA LEU A 85 -4.37 8.35 -16.14
C LEU A 85 -3.50 8.33 -17.39
N PRO A 86 -3.92 9.03 -18.47
CA PRO A 86 -3.16 9.07 -19.70
C PRO A 86 -1.83 9.82 -19.48
N PRO A 87 -0.80 9.61 -20.34
CA PRO A 87 0.48 10.30 -20.24
C PRO A 87 0.38 11.82 -20.26
N THR A 88 -0.71 12.39 -20.81
CA THR A 88 -0.97 13.83 -20.81
C THR A 88 -1.09 14.40 -19.40
N GLU A 89 -1.40 13.59 -18.40
CA GLU A 89 -1.54 13.99 -17.01
C GLU A 89 -0.21 13.89 -16.21
N THR A 90 0.88 13.45 -16.85
CA THR A 90 2.18 13.23 -16.17
C THR A 90 2.66 14.46 -15.41
N ALA A 91 2.58 15.64 -16.00
CA ALA A 91 3.03 16.88 -15.37
C ALA A 91 2.19 17.21 -14.11
N TYR A 92 0.88 17.00 -14.18
CA TYR A 92 -0.02 17.18 -13.05
C TYR A 92 0.30 16.18 -11.92
N MET A 93 0.46 14.91 -12.27
CA MET A 93 0.75 13.86 -11.29
C MET A 93 2.10 14.07 -10.60
N GLN A 94 3.12 14.53 -11.35
CA GLN A 94 4.43 14.86 -10.78
C GLN A 94 4.36 16.07 -9.87
N ALA A 95 3.66 17.14 -10.30
CA ALA A 95 3.51 18.37 -9.51
C ALA A 95 2.82 18.15 -8.17
N HIS A 96 1.89 17.18 -8.10
CA HIS A 96 1.14 16.84 -6.89
C HIS A 96 1.64 15.58 -6.18
N ALA A 97 2.81 15.06 -6.54
CA ALA A 97 3.40 13.85 -5.96
C ALA A 97 2.40 12.67 -5.88
N LEU A 98 1.56 12.51 -6.92
CA LEU A 98 0.61 11.41 -6.97
C LEU A 98 1.32 10.09 -7.26
N GLN A 99 0.79 8.98 -6.74
CA GLN A 99 1.34 7.63 -6.87
C GLN A 99 2.84 7.54 -6.48
N PRO A 100 3.23 7.92 -5.27
CA PRO A 100 4.64 8.04 -4.87
C PRO A 100 5.25 6.68 -4.46
N LEU A 101 5.06 5.61 -5.24
CA LEU A 101 5.41 4.22 -4.88
C LEU A 101 6.91 4.05 -4.59
N ALA A 102 7.76 4.48 -5.53
CA ALA A 102 9.21 4.35 -5.37
C ALA A 102 9.74 5.29 -4.29
N ASP A 103 9.20 6.50 -4.18
CA ASP A 103 9.64 7.49 -3.19
C ASP A 103 9.27 7.06 -1.77
N VAL A 104 8.11 6.41 -1.59
CA VAL A 104 7.69 5.79 -0.32
C VAL A 104 8.71 4.75 0.14
N LEU A 105 9.07 3.81 -0.74
CA LEU A 105 10.06 2.77 -0.40
C LEU A 105 11.46 3.34 -0.18
N LYS A 106 11.92 4.27 -1.02
CA LYS A 106 13.22 4.95 -0.85
C LYS A 106 13.28 5.75 0.44
N GLY A 107 12.16 6.35 0.82
CA GLY A 107 12.00 7.08 2.09
C GLY A 107 11.96 6.20 3.32
N GLY A 108 11.89 4.88 3.16
CA GLY A 108 11.80 3.91 4.25
C GLY A 108 10.44 3.92 4.96
N ILE A 109 9.39 4.30 4.25
CA ILE A 109 8.00 4.17 4.70
C ILE A 109 7.52 2.76 4.33
N ALA A 110 6.81 2.11 5.23
CA ALA A 110 6.20 0.82 4.96
C ALA A 110 5.09 0.98 3.89
N LEU A 111 5.16 0.15 2.86
CA LEU A 111 4.20 0.15 1.76
C LEU A 111 3.40 -1.14 1.77
N ALA A 112 2.08 -1.01 1.73
CA ALA A 112 1.15 -2.07 1.40
C ALA A 112 0.38 -1.70 0.12
N LEU A 113 -0.17 -2.70 -0.57
CA LEU A 113 -0.98 -2.50 -1.76
C LEU A 113 -2.36 -3.11 -1.59
N GLY A 114 -3.36 -2.40 -2.08
CA GLY A 114 -4.74 -2.83 -2.20
C GLY A 114 -5.27 -2.61 -3.62
N SER A 115 -6.56 -2.82 -3.83
CA SER A 115 -7.19 -2.54 -5.13
C SER A 115 -8.18 -1.39 -5.08
N ASP A 116 -9.01 -1.32 -4.04
CA ASP A 116 -10.11 -0.33 -3.90
C ASP A 116 -10.84 -0.07 -5.23
N GLY A 117 -11.08 -1.15 -5.97
CA GLY A 117 -11.61 -1.12 -7.32
C GLY A 117 -11.67 -2.53 -7.91
N PRO A 118 -11.22 -2.76 -9.14
CA PRO A 118 -11.25 -4.10 -9.71
C PRO A 118 -10.48 -5.09 -8.82
N PRO A 119 -11.10 -6.21 -8.37
CA PRO A 119 -10.47 -7.16 -7.46
C PRO A 119 -9.45 -8.06 -8.19
N ASN A 120 -8.54 -7.43 -8.92
CA ASN A 120 -7.47 -8.10 -9.66
C ASN A 120 -6.11 -7.57 -9.20
N PRO A 121 -5.40 -8.30 -8.32
CA PRO A 121 -4.10 -7.86 -7.81
C PRO A 121 -3.04 -7.77 -8.91
N TRP A 122 -3.17 -8.56 -9.97
CA TRP A 122 -2.24 -8.58 -11.09
C TRP A 122 -2.39 -7.35 -12.01
N LEU A 123 -3.60 -6.79 -12.08
CA LEU A 123 -3.84 -5.50 -12.72
C LEU A 123 -3.13 -4.38 -11.95
N ASN A 124 -3.27 -4.37 -10.63
CA ASN A 124 -2.54 -3.42 -9.79
C ASN A 124 -1.02 -3.61 -9.88
N MET A 125 -0.55 -4.87 -9.92
CA MET A 125 0.86 -5.18 -10.15
C MET A 125 1.35 -4.61 -11.47
N MET A 126 0.59 -4.77 -12.56
CA MET A 126 0.92 -4.20 -13.86
C MET A 126 1.13 -2.67 -13.77
N PHE A 127 0.20 -1.95 -13.13
CA PHE A 127 0.31 -0.50 -12.98
C PHE A 127 1.43 -0.06 -12.03
N ALA A 128 1.76 -0.87 -11.03
CA ALA A 128 2.86 -0.57 -10.13
C ALA A 128 4.25 -0.77 -10.76
N ILE A 129 4.40 -1.76 -11.65
CA ILE A 129 5.68 -2.01 -12.34
C ILE A 129 5.85 -1.20 -13.63
N ALA A 130 4.76 -0.74 -14.23
CA ALA A 130 4.75 0.01 -15.48
C ALA A 130 3.76 1.19 -15.42
N PRO A 131 3.93 2.12 -14.47
CA PRO A 131 3.03 3.26 -14.32
C PRO A 131 3.21 4.22 -15.48
N VAL A 132 2.17 4.39 -16.29
CA VAL A 132 2.22 5.15 -17.55
C VAL A 132 2.54 6.62 -17.31
N SER A 133 1.90 7.23 -16.31
CA SER A 133 2.05 8.67 -16.01
C SER A 133 3.20 8.99 -15.04
N ARG A 134 3.72 7.99 -14.33
CA ARG A 134 4.81 8.14 -13.35
C ARG A 134 5.86 7.02 -13.50
N PRO A 135 6.53 6.91 -14.67
CA PRO A 135 7.54 5.86 -14.89
C PRO A 135 8.71 5.93 -13.90
N ASP A 136 8.96 7.10 -13.31
CA ASP A 136 9.92 7.32 -12.23
C ASP A 136 9.54 6.61 -10.91
N GLN A 137 8.28 6.23 -10.77
CA GLN A 137 7.74 5.56 -9.58
C GLN A 137 7.57 4.04 -9.77
N ALA A 138 8.06 3.49 -10.87
CA ALA A 138 7.97 2.06 -11.13
C ALA A 138 8.68 1.23 -10.05
N LEU A 139 8.00 0.18 -9.60
CA LEU A 139 8.53 -0.81 -8.67
C LEU A 139 9.00 -2.06 -9.41
N SER A 140 9.90 -2.84 -8.79
CA SER A 140 10.18 -4.19 -9.27
C SER A 140 8.99 -5.12 -8.95
N ARG A 141 8.88 -6.23 -9.68
CA ARG A 141 7.88 -7.27 -9.44
C ARG A 141 7.94 -7.82 -8.01
N GLU A 142 9.16 -8.03 -7.52
CA GLU A 142 9.38 -8.49 -6.16
C GLU A 142 8.92 -7.45 -5.11
N GLN A 143 9.20 -6.16 -5.33
CA GLN A 143 8.73 -5.10 -4.44
C GLN A 143 7.20 -5.06 -4.37
N VAL A 144 6.52 -5.19 -5.52
CA VAL A 144 5.06 -5.22 -5.59
C VAL A 144 4.51 -6.46 -4.86
N LEU A 145 5.08 -7.64 -5.12
CA LEU A 145 4.63 -8.87 -4.45
C LEU A 145 4.82 -8.78 -2.93
N ARG A 146 5.95 -8.25 -2.47
CA ARG A 146 6.19 -7.98 -1.04
C ARG A 146 5.18 -7.00 -0.45
N ALA A 147 4.83 -5.94 -1.15
CA ALA A 147 3.84 -4.97 -0.69
C ALA A 147 2.42 -5.57 -0.58
N TYR A 148 2.05 -6.50 -1.50
CA TYR A 148 0.78 -7.23 -1.44
C TYR A 148 0.74 -8.33 -0.38
N THR A 149 1.87 -8.86 0.05
CA THR A 149 1.95 -9.99 0.99
C THR A 149 2.45 -9.54 2.36
N SER A 150 3.77 -9.52 2.56
CA SER A 150 4.35 -9.15 3.86
C SER A 150 4.12 -7.69 4.24
N GLY A 151 4.00 -6.78 3.28
CA GLY A 151 3.64 -5.39 3.51
C GLY A 151 2.21 -5.25 4.03
N SER A 152 1.26 -5.96 3.41
CA SER A 152 -0.13 -5.98 3.87
C SER A 152 -0.28 -6.66 5.24
N ALA A 153 0.44 -7.76 5.49
CA ALA A 153 0.47 -8.40 6.80
C ALA A 153 1.02 -7.45 7.87
N TYR A 154 2.09 -6.70 7.55
CA TYR A 154 2.64 -5.68 8.44
C TYR A 154 1.63 -4.56 8.72
N ALA A 155 0.84 -4.13 7.72
CA ALA A 155 -0.15 -3.08 7.86
C ALA A 155 -1.26 -3.41 8.88
N GLU A 156 -1.47 -4.68 9.22
CA GLU A 156 -2.51 -5.15 10.13
C GLU A 156 -1.96 -5.92 11.34
N PHE A 157 -0.68 -5.75 11.67
CA PHE A 157 0.00 -6.43 12.80
C PHE A 157 0.03 -7.97 12.72
N SER A 158 -0.06 -8.54 11.51
CA SER A 158 -0.06 -10.00 11.29
C SER A 158 1.22 -10.52 10.62
N GLU A 159 2.29 -9.73 10.59
CA GLU A 159 3.56 -10.07 9.93
C GLU A 159 4.29 -11.26 10.54
N HIS A 160 3.88 -11.71 11.72
CA HIS A 160 4.42 -12.90 12.40
C HIS A 160 3.60 -14.18 12.12
N GLU A 161 2.45 -14.05 11.46
CA GLU A 161 1.50 -15.14 11.22
C GLU A 161 1.27 -15.42 9.73
N LYS A 162 1.31 -14.37 8.89
CA LYS A 162 1.04 -14.48 7.45
C LYS A 162 1.90 -13.54 6.60
N GLY A 163 1.70 -13.57 5.27
CA GLY A 163 2.45 -12.78 4.30
C GLY A 163 3.75 -13.42 3.82
N LYS A 164 4.07 -14.63 4.29
CA LYS A 164 5.26 -15.40 3.89
C LYS A 164 4.95 -16.90 3.91
N LEU A 165 5.64 -17.65 3.05
CA LEU A 165 5.71 -19.10 3.13
C LEU A 165 6.94 -19.48 3.97
N ALA A 166 6.74 -19.70 5.27
CA ALA A 166 7.80 -20.05 6.22
C ALA A 166 7.24 -20.92 7.35
N PRO A 167 8.07 -21.77 8.00
CA PRO A 167 7.65 -22.52 9.16
C PRO A 167 7.11 -21.61 10.27
N GLY A 168 5.95 -21.96 10.84
CA GLY A 168 5.28 -21.19 11.87
C GLY A 168 4.28 -20.14 11.36
N TYR A 169 4.21 -19.93 10.02
CA TYR A 169 3.21 -19.07 9.39
C TYR A 169 1.99 -19.88 8.92
N PHE A 170 0.86 -19.20 8.74
CA PHE A 170 -0.29 -19.83 8.10
C PHE A 170 0.09 -20.39 6.73
N ALA A 171 -0.45 -21.59 6.43
CA ALA A 171 -0.26 -22.22 5.13
C ALA A 171 -1.25 -21.62 4.12
N ASP A 172 -1.12 -20.32 3.87
CA ASP A 172 -1.89 -19.56 2.88
C ASP A 172 -1.03 -19.38 1.63
N LEU A 173 -1.44 -19.99 0.52
CA LEU A 173 -0.69 -19.94 -0.72
C LEU A 173 -1.61 -20.02 -1.94
N ALA A 174 -1.11 -19.52 -3.06
CA ALA A 174 -1.71 -19.69 -4.38
C ALA A 174 -0.68 -20.23 -5.36
N VAL A 175 -1.08 -21.25 -6.15
CA VAL A 175 -0.34 -21.68 -7.34
C VAL A 175 -0.89 -20.90 -8.52
N LEU A 176 -0.02 -20.19 -9.23
CA LEU A 176 -0.42 -19.26 -10.29
C LEU A 176 -0.26 -19.89 -11.67
N SER A 177 -1.06 -19.45 -12.64
CA SER A 177 -1.03 -19.91 -14.03
C SER A 177 0.21 -19.47 -14.80
N GLN A 178 0.98 -18.53 -14.26
CA GLN A 178 2.23 -18.04 -14.86
C GLN A 178 3.16 -17.48 -13.76
N ASP A 179 4.46 -17.43 -14.06
CA ASP A 179 5.45 -16.84 -13.17
C ASP A 179 5.38 -15.31 -13.25
N VAL A 180 4.76 -14.69 -12.25
CA VAL A 180 4.60 -13.23 -12.17
C VAL A 180 5.91 -12.50 -11.87
N LEU A 181 6.97 -13.21 -11.45
CA LEU A 181 8.30 -12.66 -11.20
C LEU A 181 9.20 -12.72 -12.45
N ASP A 182 8.84 -13.52 -13.46
CA ASP A 182 9.60 -13.59 -14.70
C ASP A 182 9.59 -12.23 -15.42
N VAL A 183 10.74 -11.60 -15.50
CA VAL A 183 10.92 -10.31 -16.18
C VAL A 183 10.71 -10.38 -17.70
N ALA A 184 10.76 -11.58 -18.30
CA ALA A 184 10.45 -11.79 -19.70
C ALA A 184 8.93 -11.78 -19.97
N LEU A 185 8.09 -12.00 -18.95
CA LEU A 185 6.64 -11.88 -19.07
C LEU A 185 6.27 -10.41 -19.24
N PRO A 186 5.62 -10.00 -20.37
CA PRO A 186 5.18 -8.61 -20.54
C PRO A 186 4.27 -8.15 -19.40
N ALA A 187 4.43 -6.90 -18.94
CA ALA A 187 3.58 -6.36 -17.87
C ALA A 187 2.08 -6.48 -18.20
N GLN A 188 1.71 -6.27 -19.46
CA GLN A 188 0.33 -6.34 -19.96
C GLN A 188 -0.27 -7.75 -19.89
N ALA A 189 0.54 -8.79 -19.73
CA ALA A 189 0.07 -10.15 -19.54
C ALA A 189 -0.31 -10.47 -18.09
N LEU A 190 0.16 -9.68 -17.12
CA LEU A 190 -0.09 -9.90 -15.70
C LEU A 190 -1.59 -9.98 -15.34
N PRO A 191 -2.49 -9.11 -15.85
CA PRO A 191 -3.91 -9.16 -15.49
C PRO A 191 -4.62 -10.47 -15.83
N ALA A 192 -4.06 -11.28 -16.74
CA ALA A 192 -4.58 -12.60 -17.12
C ALA A 192 -4.12 -13.72 -16.16
N THR A 193 -3.28 -13.42 -15.15
CA THR A 193 -2.86 -14.43 -14.17
C THR A 193 -4.06 -14.94 -13.38
N ALA A 194 -4.20 -16.26 -13.32
CA ALA A 194 -5.22 -16.94 -12.54
C ALA A 194 -4.60 -17.78 -11.41
N SER A 195 -5.36 -18.00 -10.34
CA SER A 195 -5.01 -19.02 -9.36
C SER A 195 -5.44 -20.40 -9.88
N LEU A 196 -4.50 -21.33 -9.97
CA LEU A 196 -4.76 -22.74 -10.28
C LEU A 196 -5.12 -23.52 -9.02
N LEU A 197 -4.54 -23.12 -7.88
CA LEU A 197 -4.84 -23.67 -6.57
C LEU A 197 -4.74 -22.54 -5.54
N THR A 198 -5.71 -22.46 -4.64
CA THR A 198 -5.66 -21.59 -3.47
C THR A 198 -5.80 -22.44 -2.22
N VAL A 199 -4.86 -22.29 -1.30
CA VAL A 199 -4.87 -22.93 0.02
C VAL A 199 -4.97 -21.84 1.08
N VAL A 200 -5.85 -22.04 2.06
CA VAL A 200 -6.06 -21.13 3.20
C VAL A 200 -6.02 -21.96 4.48
N GLY A 201 -5.14 -21.61 5.39
CA GLY A 201 -4.97 -22.35 6.64
C GLY A 201 -4.56 -23.82 6.43
N GLY A 202 -3.93 -24.15 5.30
CA GLY A 202 -3.58 -25.53 4.95
C GLY A 202 -4.67 -26.33 4.24
N GLU A 203 -5.86 -25.77 4.06
CA GLU A 203 -6.97 -26.41 3.37
C GLU A 203 -7.15 -25.85 1.96
N ILE A 204 -7.50 -26.70 1.00
CA ILE A 204 -7.75 -26.29 -0.38
C ILE A 204 -9.07 -25.53 -0.43
N ALA A 205 -9.00 -24.20 -0.60
CA ALA A 205 -10.16 -23.34 -0.76
C ALA A 205 -10.65 -23.26 -2.21
N TRP A 206 -9.75 -23.43 -3.17
CA TRP A 206 -10.04 -23.40 -4.61
C TRP A 206 -9.07 -24.27 -5.38
N ARG A 207 -9.58 -24.97 -6.39
CA ARG A 207 -8.78 -25.68 -7.40
C ARG A 207 -9.41 -25.45 -8.77
N ASP A 208 -8.59 -25.05 -9.74
CA ASP A 208 -9.00 -24.99 -11.13
C ASP A 208 -9.37 -26.41 -11.63
N PRO A 209 -10.51 -26.61 -12.31
CA PRO A 209 -10.89 -27.93 -12.81
C PRO A 209 -9.88 -28.56 -13.80
N ALA A 210 -9.02 -27.75 -14.41
CA ALA A 210 -7.98 -28.20 -15.34
C ALA A 210 -6.63 -28.45 -14.66
N PHE A 211 -6.48 -28.19 -13.34
CA PHE A 211 -5.25 -28.34 -12.57
C PHE A 211 -5.14 -29.67 -11.81
#